data_904c658838fde4cdcf66d122bc1fe017
#
_entry.id   904c658838fde4cdcf66d122bc1fe017
#
_cell.length_a   1.000
_cell.length_b   1.000
_cell.length_c   1.000
_cell.angle_alpha   90.00
_cell.angle_beta   90.00
_cell.angle_gamma   90.00
#
_symmetry.space_group_name_H-M   'P 1'
#
loop_
_entity.id
_entity.type
_entity.pdbx_description
1 polymer ?
#
loop_
_entity_poly.entity_id
_entity_poly.type
_entity_poly.pdbx_seq_one_letter_code
_entity_poly.pdbx_strand_id
1 'polypeptide(L)'
;MSPTETKESTTKESATKREIQVEIPVEDVNRQTDSLIQKYQKVARIPGFRRGHVPASIIRQRFSEEIKTDMVEALIPRYFRQEAERLGIHPVSQPRVTDLHLHEGEPLRFKAAFEVLPEIKLEGYKELRADKPEIAVSEADVEQALVDLRERHASFNPVEGRALADGDFAQVSLDGNPKAEQKSHEGKTGESKTGEGQPVHMDEVLVEIAGKNTMPEFTEHLRGTSPGDERTFDVRYPEDTQDKRLAGKTFTYAVKVQAIKQKSLPELNDEFAKQLGEFQTMDDVRKAVREQMESERKHEAEHAAKDKLVAELIQRNDFEVPDSLIEQQIEIRLERGLRALAAQGLTAEQMKKMDLPRLRAGQREQAVHDVKAALLLEKVAAEENIQVGDEEFDRELEALAKQSKQTSEAVRARLTRDGGLDRIRTRIRNEKTLDFLYHQSA
;
A
#
# COMPACT_ATOMS: atom_id res chain seq x y z
N MET A 1 49.61 -21.29 7.34
CA MET A 1 48.92 -20.75 6.17
C MET A 1 48.70 -19.28 6.44
N SER A 2 49.38 -18.42 5.70
CA SER A 2 49.34 -16.96 5.91
C SER A 2 47.97 -16.40 5.47
N PRO A 3 47.36 -15.49 6.22
CA PRO A 3 46.11 -14.86 5.82
C PRO A 3 46.38 -13.94 4.63
N THR A 4 45.60 -14.13 3.57
CA THR A 4 45.60 -13.30 2.37
C THR A 4 45.18 -11.89 2.79
N GLU A 5 46.01 -10.89 2.54
CA GLU A 5 45.71 -9.49 2.80
C GLU A 5 44.59 -8.99 1.86
N THR A 6 43.39 -8.91 2.37
CA THR A 6 42.28 -8.25 1.70
C THR A 6 42.43 -6.75 1.94
N LYS A 7 42.67 -5.98 0.89
CA LYS A 7 42.72 -4.52 0.98
C LYS A 7 41.31 -3.96 0.94
N GLU A 8 40.89 -3.33 2.02
CA GLU A 8 39.73 -2.46 2.07
C GLU A 8 40.01 -1.22 1.22
N SER A 9 39.37 -1.14 0.06
CA SER A 9 39.36 0.08 -0.75
C SER A 9 38.16 0.91 -0.35
N THR A 10 38.34 1.78 0.62
CA THR A 10 37.30 2.74 1.03
C THR A 10 37.22 3.84 -0.03
N THR A 11 36.33 3.69 -1.00
CA THR A 11 35.99 4.77 -1.92
C THR A 11 35.13 5.78 -1.16
N LYS A 12 35.65 7.00 -1.01
CA LYS A 12 35.06 8.13 -0.25
C LYS A 12 33.88 8.81 -0.97
N GLU A 13 32.89 8.08 -1.50
CA GLU A 13 31.79 8.73 -2.23
C GLU A 13 30.40 8.64 -1.58
N SER A 14 30.20 7.73 -0.63
CA SER A 14 28.93 7.64 0.10
C SER A 14 29.14 6.92 1.44
N ALA A 15 28.48 7.41 2.50
CA ALA A 15 28.52 6.75 3.80
C ALA A 15 27.88 5.36 3.77
N THR A 16 27.07 5.08 2.77
CA THR A 16 26.26 3.87 2.63
C THR A 16 26.86 2.84 1.66
N LYS A 17 27.78 3.23 0.76
CA LYS A 17 28.34 2.34 -0.27
C LYS A 17 29.70 1.81 0.14
N ARG A 18 29.90 0.50 -0.01
CA ARG A 18 31.14 -0.21 0.28
C ARG A 18 31.50 -1.12 -0.88
N GLU A 19 32.79 -1.36 -1.04
CA GLU A 19 33.35 -2.33 -1.99
C GLU A 19 34.37 -3.21 -1.27
N ILE A 20 34.26 -4.53 -1.47
CA ILE A 20 35.26 -5.48 -1.01
C ILE A 20 35.77 -6.30 -2.17
N GLN A 21 37.05 -6.69 -2.08
CA GLN A 21 37.67 -7.62 -3.01
C GLN A 21 37.71 -8.98 -2.35
N VAL A 22 37.21 -10.00 -3.02
CA VAL A 22 37.15 -11.37 -2.53
C VAL A 22 37.97 -12.27 -3.47
N GLU A 23 38.76 -13.15 -2.89
CA GLU A 23 39.53 -14.17 -3.60
C GLU A 23 39.07 -15.56 -3.15
N ILE A 24 38.71 -16.41 -4.12
CA ILE A 24 38.28 -17.79 -3.88
C ILE A 24 39.44 -18.72 -4.29
N PRO A 25 39.89 -19.60 -3.39
CA PRO A 25 41.00 -20.53 -3.69
C PRO A 25 40.72 -21.45 -4.87
N VAL A 26 41.75 -21.72 -5.64
CA VAL A 26 41.69 -22.61 -6.83
C VAL A 26 41.07 -23.96 -6.49
N GLU A 27 41.40 -24.50 -5.31
CA GLU A 27 40.87 -25.79 -4.85
C GLU A 27 39.36 -25.82 -4.76
N ASP A 28 38.72 -24.73 -4.28
CA ASP A 28 37.28 -24.64 -4.14
C ASP A 28 36.62 -24.38 -5.48
N VAL A 29 37.24 -23.59 -6.37
CA VAL A 29 36.79 -23.39 -7.76
C VAL A 29 36.80 -24.73 -8.50
N ASN A 30 37.86 -25.50 -8.41
CA ASN A 30 37.97 -26.83 -9.03
C ASN A 30 36.94 -27.81 -8.48
N ARG A 31 36.78 -27.87 -7.14
CA ARG A 31 35.81 -28.75 -6.48
C ARG A 31 34.39 -28.44 -6.95
N GLN A 32 34.02 -27.16 -7.02
CA GLN A 32 32.69 -26.74 -7.52
C GLN A 32 32.49 -27.06 -8.99
N THR A 33 33.55 -26.82 -9.82
CA THR A 33 33.52 -27.14 -11.25
C THR A 33 33.34 -28.65 -11.48
N ASP A 34 34.03 -29.49 -10.76
CA ASP A 34 33.88 -30.96 -10.87
C ASP A 34 32.49 -31.43 -10.42
N SER A 35 31.96 -30.85 -9.37
CA SER A 35 30.59 -31.10 -8.92
C SER A 35 29.54 -30.73 -10.00
N LEU A 36 29.69 -29.58 -10.63
CA LEU A 36 28.82 -29.14 -11.73
C LEU A 36 28.95 -30.04 -12.96
N ILE A 37 30.18 -30.43 -13.34
CA ILE A 37 30.39 -31.36 -14.45
C ILE A 37 29.66 -32.69 -14.18
N GLN A 38 29.72 -33.24 -12.97
CA GLN A 38 28.98 -34.45 -12.60
C GLN A 38 27.47 -34.26 -12.66
N LYS A 39 26.96 -33.07 -12.25
CA LYS A 39 25.55 -32.70 -12.39
C LYS A 39 25.12 -32.66 -13.84
N TYR A 40 25.90 -31.98 -14.70
CA TYR A 40 25.62 -31.90 -16.13
C TYR A 40 25.72 -33.26 -16.84
N GLN A 41 26.68 -34.13 -16.46
CA GLN A 41 26.76 -35.50 -17.01
C GLN A 41 25.47 -36.28 -16.82
N LYS A 42 24.81 -36.15 -15.66
CA LYS A 42 23.54 -36.86 -15.35
C LYS A 42 22.35 -36.37 -16.17
N VAL A 43 22.37 -35.07 -16.58
CA VAL A 43 21.24 -34.42 -17.22
C VAL A 43 21.42 -34.26 -18.73
N ALA A 44 22.66 -34.05 -19.20
CA ALA A 44 22.98 -33.71 -20.58
C ALA A 44 22.53 -34.82 -21.56
N ARG A 45 21.97 -34.39 -22.69
CA ARG A 45 21.63 -35.25 -23.84
C ARG A 45 22.52 -34.82 -25.00
N ILE A 46 23.56 -35.61 -25.27
CA ILE A 46 24.49 -35.35 -26.35
C ILE A 46 24.38 -36.46 -27.39
N PRO A 47 24.18 -36.17 -28.68
CA PRO A 47 24.18 -37.17 -29.76
C PRO A 47 25.42 -38.04 -29.71
N GLY A 48 25.27 -39.35 -29.79
CA GLY A 48 26.36 -40.32 -29.70
C GLY A 48 26.73 -40.83 -28.32
N PHE A 49 26.12 -40.29 -27.25
CA PHE A 49 26.38 -40.73 -25.85
C PHE A 49 25.08 -41.12 -25.13
N ARG A 50 25.17 -42.20 -24.33
CA ARG A 50 24.08 -42.57 -23.40
C ARG A 50 24.03 -41.56 -22.25
N ARG A 51 22.83 -41.19 -21.83
CA ARG A 51 22.59 -40.29 -20.69
C ARG A 51 23.35 -40.78 -19.44
N GLY A 52 24.09 -39.93 -18.78
CA GLY A 52 24.91 -40.25 -17.61
C GLY A 52 26.29 -40.83 -17.93
N HIS A 53 26.63 -41.10 -19.19
CA HIS A 53 27.90 -41.71 -19.61
C HIS A 53 28.70 -40.78 -20.56
N VAL A 54 28.40 -39.49 -20.60
CA VAL A 54 29.15 -38.52 -21.39
C VAL A 54 30.51 -38.25 -20.71
N PRO A 55 31.65 -38.32 -21.41
CA PRO A 55 32.95 -37.97 -20.83
C PRO A 55 32.98 -36.54 -20.28
N ALA A 56 33.64 -36.36 -19.12
CA ALA A 56 33.76 -35.06 -18.45
C ALA A 56 34.37 -33.97 -19.35
N SER A 57 35.34 -34.35 -20.21
CA SER A 57 35.97 -33.44 -21.17
C SER A 57 34.97 -32.85 -22.19
N ILE A 58 34.06 -33.67 -22.69
CA ILE A 58 33.01 -33.23 -23.64
C ILE A 58 31.97 -32.31 -22.92
N ILE A 59 31.61 -32.63 -21.69
CA ILE A 59 30.74 -31.76 -20.87
C ILE A 59 31.42 -30.42 -20.66
N ARG A 60 32.68 -30.41 -20.20
CA ARG A 60 33.45 -29.19 -19.95
C ARG A 60 33.55 -28.30 -21.21
N GLN A 61 33.78 -28.93 -22.37
CA GLN A 61 33.87 -28.17 -23.63
C GLN A 61 32.55 -27.62 -24.11
N ARG A 62 31.48 -28.43 -23.99
CA ARG A 62 30.18 -28.07 -24.57
C ARG A 62 29.31 -27.18 -23.68
N PHE A 63 29.48 -27.27 -22.37
CA PHE A 63 28.75 -26.50 -21.36
C PHE A 63 29.70 -25.55 -20.58
N SER A 64 30.76 -25.10 -21.22
CA SER A 64 31.78 -24.27 -20.58
C SER A 64 31.20 -23.00 -19.95
N GLU A 65 30.36 -22.27 -20.70
CA GLU A 65 29.78 -20.99 -20.24
C GLU A 65 28.70 -21.20 -19.17
N GLU A 66 27.86 -22.22 -19.33
CA GLU A 66 26.84 -22.58 -18.35
C GLU A 66 27.48 -23.02 -17.04
N ILE A 67 28.56 -23.84 -17.10
CA ILE A 67 29.30 -24.27 -15.91
C ILE A 67 29.96 -23.07 -15.21
N LYS A 68 30.52 -22.13 -15.97
CA LYS A 68 31.10 -20.90 -15.40
C LYS A 68 30.01 -20.06 -14.70
N THR A 69 28.87 -19.88 -15.34
CA THR A 69 27.74 -19.14 -14.77
C THR A 69 27.24 -19.79 -13.48
N ASP A 70 26.93 -21.10 -13.51
CA ASP A 70 26.43 -21.85 -12.34
C ASP A 70 27.48 -21.83 -11.19
N MET A 71 28.77 -21.88 -11.53
CA MET A 71 29.85 -21.83 -10.54
C MET A 71 29.92 -20.45 -9.88
N VAL A 72 29.87 -19.39 -10.67
CA VAL A 72 29.87 -18.00 -10.18
C VAL A 72 28.65 -17.75 -9.29
N GLU A 73 27.47 -18.18 -9.73
CA GLU A 73 26.23 -18.06 -8.96
C GLU A 73 26.27 -18.84 -7.62
N ALA A 74 26.95 -19.96 -7.59
CA ALA A 74 27.08 -20.78 -6.37
C ALA A 74 28.14 -20.25 -5.40
N LEU A 75 29.29 -19.80 -5.91
CA LEU A 75 30.44 -19.43 -5.09
C LEU A 75 30.38 -17.99 -4.58
N ILE A 76 30.01 -17.03 -5.44
CA ILE A 76 30.05 -15.61 -5.07
C ILE A 76 29.22 -15.28 -3.83
N PRO A 77 27.93 -15.67 -3.71
CA PRO A 77 27.15 -15.32 -2.52
C PRO A 77 27.70 -15.95 -1.24
N ARG A 78 28.26 -17.14 -1.36
CA ARG A 78 28.84 -17.87 -0.22
C ARG A 78 30.09 -17.17 0.31
N TYR A 79 31.03 -16.90 -0.57
CA TYR A 79 32.31 -16.28 -0.19
C TYR A 79 32.15 -14.80 0.17
N PHE A 80 31.26 -14.09 -0.50
CA PHE A 80 30.88 -12.73 -0.11
C PHE A 80 30.38 -12.69 1.34
N ARG A 81 29.45 -13.59 1.71
CA ARG A 81 28.90 -13.65 3.08
C ARG A 81 30.00 -13.96 4.11
N GLN A 82 30.85 -14.95 3.84
CA GLN A 82 31.92 -15.29 4.71
C GLN A 82 32.90 -14.12 4.93
N GLU A 83 33.22 -13.38 3.86
CA GLU A 83 34.13 -12.25 3.93
C GLU A 83 33.48 -11.05 4.63
N ALA A 84 32.20 -10.77 4.38
CA ALA A 84 31.45 -9.74 5.10
C ALA A 84 31.40 -10.04 6.61
N GLU A 85 31.11 -11.27 7.00
CA GLU A 85 31.12 -11.72 8.39
C GLU A 85 32.50 -11.55 9.02
N ARG A 86 33.59 -11.93 8.32
CA ARG A 86 34.97 -11.79 8.76
C ARG A 86 35.34 -10.33 9.03
N LEU A 87 34.84 -9.41 8.20
CA LEU A 87 35.09 -7.97 8.32
C LEU A 87 34.12 -7.28 9.30
N GLY A 88 33.13 -7.99 9.86
CA GLY A 88 32.13 -7.40 10.73
C GLY A 88 31.17 -6.46 10.00
N ILE A 89 31.02 -6.63 8.68
CA ILE A 89 30.17 -5.79 7.83
C ILE A 89 28.80 -6.46 7.71
N HIS A 90 27.74 -5.67 7.85
CA HIS A 90 26.35 -6.11 7.69
C HIS A 90 25.72 -5.47 6.43
N PRO A 91 25.79 -6.15 5.27
CA PRO A 91 25.20 -5.65 4.03
C PRO A 91 23.67 -5.56 4.12
N VAL A 92 23.08 -4.47 3.64
CA VAL A 92 21.63 -4.29 3.50
C VAL A 92 21.13 -4.49 2.06
N SER A 93 22.07 -4.68 1.12
CA SER A 93 21.76 -5.00 -0.27
C SER A 93 22.44 -6.26 -0.74
N GLN A 94 21.95 -6.86 -1.82
CA GLN A 94 22.68 -7.90 -2.52
C GLN A 94 23.98 -7.33 -3.14
N PRO A 95 25.10 -8.08 -3.11
CA PRO A 95 26.34 -7.62 -3.70
C PRO A 95 26.22 -7.54 -5.22
N ARG A 96 26.66 -6.41 -5.78
CA ARG A 96 26.84 -6.24 -7.21
C ARG A 96 28.28 -6.53 -7.58
N VAL A 97 28.50 -7.56 -8.38
CA VAL A 97 29.83 -7.89 -8.89
C VAL A 97 30.24 -6.84 -9.93
N THR A 98 31.31 -6.10 -9.67
CA THR A 98 31.80 -5.02 -10.52
C THR A 98 33.03 -5.40 -11.32
N ASP A 99 33.76 -6.40 -10.87
CA ASP A 99 35.00 -6.85 -11.49
C ASP A 99 35.15 -8.35 -11.22
N LEU A 100 35.22 -9.18 -12.26
CA LEU A 100 35.27 -10.63 -12.16
C LEU A 100 36.43 -11.18 -13.00
N HIS A 101 37.39 -11.77 -12.34
CA HIS A 101 38.52 -12.44 -12.99
C HIS A 101 38.45 -13.94 -12.73
N LEU A 102 38.14 -14.67 -13.79
CA LEU A 102 38.05 -16.13 -13.79
C LEU A 102 38.90 -16.69 -14.93
N HIS A 103 40.07 -17.27 -14.57
CA HIS A 103 40.92 -18.01 -15.48
C HIS A 103 41.12 -19.44 -14.99
N GLU A 104 41.24 -20.37 -15.94
CA GLU A 104 41.41 -21.79 -15.60
C GLU A 104 42.75 -22.01 -14.86
N GLY A 105 42.71 -22.62 -13.68
CA GLY A 105 43.85 -22.86 -12.85
C GLY A 105 44.29 -21.67 -11.96
N GLU A 106 43.57 -20.57 -11.99
CA GLU A 106 43.83 -19.42 -11.12
C GLU A 106 42.70 -19.23 -10.08
N PRO A 107 43.01 -18.53 -8.95
CA PRO A 107 41.95 -18.14 -8.01
C PRO A 107 40.90 -17.27 -8.67
N LEU A 108 39.63 -17.52 -8.33
CA LEU A 108 38.55 -16.63 -8.74
C LEU A 108 38.61 -15.35 -7.91
N ARG A 109 38.80 -14.21 -8.57
CA ARG A 109 38.81 -12.90 -7.91
C ARG A 109 37.65 -12.07 -8.39
N PHE A 110 36.96 -11.42 -7.48
CA PHE A 110 35.90 -10.48 -7.82
C PHE A 110 35.84 -9.31 -6.84
N LYS A 111 35.33 -8.19 -7.33
CA LYS A 111 34.94 -7.06 -6.49
C LYS A 111 33.44 -7.07 -6.32
N ALA A 112 32.97 -6.80 -5.12
CA ALA A 112 31.58 -6.73 -4.78
C ALA A 112 31.27 -5.37 -4.18
N ALA A 113 30.43 -4.60 -4.87
CA ALA A 113 29.87 -3.35 -4.36
C ALA A 113 28.52 -3.65 -3.71
N PHE A 114 28.29 -3.13 -2.53
CA PHE A 114 27.07 -3.32 -1.74
C PHE A 114 26.79 -2.12 -0.85
N GLU A 115 25.61 -2.09 -0.24
CA GLU A 115 25.21 -1.02 0.66
C GLU A 115 25.20 -1.51 2.11
N VAL A 116 25.55 -0.60 3.01
CA VAL A 116 25.54 -0.79 4.46
C VAL A 116 24.74 0.33 5.12
N LEU A 117 24.24 0.09 6.31
CA LEU A 117 23.70 1.16 7.14
C LEU A 117 24.85 2.07 7.61
N PRO A 118 24.68 3.40 7.53
CA PRO A 118 25.62 4.32 8.15
C PRO A 118 25.55 4.22 9.68
N GLU A 119 26.56 4.70 10.36
CA GLU A 119 26.52 4.85 11.81
C GLU A 119 25.51 5.95 12.18
N ILE A 120 24.37 5.55 12.74
CA ILE A 120 23.32 6.47 13.18
C ILE A 120 23.63 6.92 14.60
N LYS A 121 23.95 8.20 14.77
CA LYS A 121 24.08 8.82 16.09
C LYS A 121 22.69 9.35 16.48
N LEU A 122 22.19 8.83 17.59
CA LEU A 122 20.86 9.22 18.08
C LEU A 122 21.00 10.43 19.01
N GLU A 123 20.46 11.57 18.59
CA GLU A 123 20.53 12.83 19.36
C GLU A 123 19.12 13.35 19.69
N GLY A 124 18.97 13.89 20.89
CA GLY A 124 17.81 14.69 21.29
C GLY A 124 16.46 13.98 21.38
N TYR A 125 16.40 12.65 21.32
CA TYR A 125 15.14 11.92 21.38
C TYR A 125 14.40 12.00 22.74
N LYS A 126 15.15 12.24 23.84
CA LYS A 126 14.59 12.48 25.19
C LYS A 126 13.99 13.90 25.36
N GLU A 127 14.30 14.78 24.44
CA GLU A 127 13.88 16.19 24.48
C GLU A 127 12.66 16.45 23.59
N LEU A 128 12.19 15.42 22.88
CA LEU A 128 10.99 15.52 22.05
C LEU A 128 9.78 15.90 22.90
N ARG A 129 8.91 16.74 22.35
CA ARG A 129 7.67 17.16 22.99
C ARG A 129 6.49 16.92 22.08
N ALA A 130 5.50 16.24 22.61
CA ALA A 130 4.22 16.04 21.94
C ALA A 130 3.20 17.04 22.46
N ASP A 131 2.57 17.77 21.57
CA ASP A 131 1.37 18.50 21.91
C ASP A 131 0.25 17.50 22.21
N LYS A 132 -0.29 17.52 23.42
CA LYS A 132 -1.50 16.78 23.77
C LYS A 132 -2.69 17.71 23.61
N PRO A 133 -3.41 17.64 22.48
CA PRO A 133 -4.58 18.48 22.30
C PRO A 133 -5.66 18.08 23.31
N GLU A 134 -6.36 19.07 23.83
CA GLU A 134 -7.51 18.86 24.69
C GLU A 134 -8.65 18.26 23.84
N ILE A 135 -9.09 17.06 24.19
CA ILE A 135 -10.13 16.34 23.47
C ILE A 135 -11.46 16.73 24.08
N ALA A 136 -12.10 17.72 23.47
CA ALA A 136 -13.43 18.13 23.88
C ALA A 136 -14.45 17.72 22.82
N VAL A 137 -15.46 16.96 23.20
CA VAL A 137 -16.66 16.69 22.40
C VAL A 137 -17.78 17.58 22.94
N SER A 138 -18.23 18.53 22.15
CA SER A 138 -19.32 19.42 22.53
C SER A 138 -20.68 18.74 22.41
N GLU A 139 -21.69 19.24 23.13
CA GLU A 139 -23.08 18.77 22.96
C GLU A 139 -23.55 18.96 21.51
N ALA A 140 -23.11 20.04 20.84
CA ALA A 140 -23.47 20.29 19.44
C ALA A 140 -22.91 19.20 18.50
N ASP A 141 -21.72 18.68 18.77
CA ASP A 141 -21.14 17.57 17.98
C ASP A 141 -21.99 16.29 18.14
N VAL A 142 -22.40 15.99 19.36
CA VAL A 142 -23.25 14.83 19.66
C VAL A 142 -24.62 14.97 18.99
N GLU A 143 -25.26 16.13 19.08
CA GLU A 143 -26.53 16.37 18.40
C GLU A 143 -26.40 16.26 16.88
N GLN A 144 -25.32 16.77 16.29
CA GLN A 144 -25.09 16.62 14.85
C GLN A 144 -24.91 15.14 14.46
N ALA A 145 -24.15 14.38 15.25
CA ALA A 145 -23.96 12.95 15.03
C ALA A 145 -25.27 12.16 15.14
N LEU A 146 -26.18 12.56 16.06
CA LEU A 146 -27.51 11.98 16.18
C LEU A 146 -28.40 12.33 14.99
N VAL A 147 -28.31 13.56 14.45
CA VAL A 147 -29.00 13.95 13.23
C VAL A 147 -28.51 13.11 12.05
N ASP A 148 -27.21 12.94 11.90
CA ASP A 148 -26.63 12.13 10.83
C ASP A 148 -27.00 10.63 10.97
N LEU A 149 -27.07 10.13 12.20
CA LEU A 149 -27.53 8.78 12.52
C LEU A 149 -29.01 8.59 12.14
N ARG A 150 -29.85 9.56 12.51
CA ARG A 150 -31.27 9.61 12.14
C ARG A 150 -31.47 9.64 10.62
N GLU A 151 -30.65 10.40 9.91
CA GLU A 151 -30.69 10.47 8.45
C GLU A 151 -30.32 9.15 7.78
N ARG A 152 -29.30 8.44 8.29
CA ARG A 152 -28.92 7.10 7.79
C ARG A 152 -30.00 6.04 8.01
N HIS A 153 -30.85 6.22 9.01
CA HIS A 153 -31.99 5.34 9.32
C HIS A 153 -33.33 5.87 8.79
N ALA A 154 -33.30 6.84 7.86
CA ALA A 154 -34.48 7.32 7.20
C ALA A 154 -35.18 6.21 6.41
N SER A 155 -36.49 6.11 6.53
CA SER A 155 -37.33 5.25 5.70
C SER A 155 -37.86 6.01 4.51
N PHE A 156 -38.05 5.32 3.39
CA PHE A 156 -38.59 5.89 2.15
C PHE A 156 -39.97 5.26 1.87
N ASN A 157 -41.01 5.94 2.27
CA ASN A 157 -42.38 5.47 2.13
C ASN A 157 -42.95 5.83 0.75
N PRO A 158 -43.60 4.88 0.03
CA PRO A 158 -44.20 5.17 -1.26
C PRO A 158 -45.35 6.16 -1.11
N VAL A 159 -45.43 7.08 -2.05
CA VAL A 159 -46.52 8.06 -2.14
C VAL A 159 -47.26 7.86 -3.46
N GLU A 160 -48.56 7.63 -3.35
CA GLU A 160 -49.41 7.41 -4.51
C GLU A 160 -50.40 8.59 -4.69
N GLY A 161 -50.91 8.76 -5.91
CA GLY A 161 -52.01 9.66 -6.20
C GLY A 161 -51.64 11.15 -6.36
N ARG A 162 -50.35 11.50 -6.33
CA ARG A 162 -49.87 12.87 -6.61
C ARG A 162 -48.61 12.89 -7.45
N ALA A 163 -48.31 14.05 -8.02
CA ALA A 163 -47.07 14.31 -8.74
C ALA A 163 -45.90 14.62 -7.77
N LEU A 164 -44.69 14.50 -8.26
CA LEU A 164 -43.43 14.82 -7.55
C LEU A 164 -43.38 16.28 -7.13
N ALA A 165 -43.10 16.51 -5.85
CA ALA A 165 -42.92 17.82 -5.24
C ALA A 165 -41.53 17.97 -4.64
N ASP A 166 -41.16 19.20 -4.26
CA ASP A 166 -39.87 19.46 -3.58
C ASP A 166 -39.78 18.71 -2.26
N GLY A 167 -38.62 18.09 -2.01
CA GLY A 167 -38.38 17.24 -0.85
C GLY A 167 -38.81 15.77 -1.01
N ASP A 168 -39.49 15.43 -2.12
CA ASP A 168 -39.73 14.02 -2.45
C ASP A 168 -38.53 13.36 -3.10
N PHE A 169 -38.52 12.04 -3.04
CA PHE A 169 -37.53 11.20 -3.71
C PHE A 169 -38.19 10.47 -4.90
N ALA A 170 -37.66 10.74 -6.08
CA ALA A 170 -38.04 9.99 -7.27
C ALA A 170 -37.20 8.70 -7.33
N GLN A 171 -37.83 7.54 -7.32
CA GLN A 171 -37.19 6.31 -7.74
C GLN A 171 -37.23 6.27 -9.26
N VAL A 172 -36.05 6.32 -9.89
CA VAL A 172 -35.92 6.42 -11.34
C VAL A 172 -34.98 5.36 -11.90
N SER A 173 -35.22 4.93 -13.13
CA SER A 173 -34.17 4.38 -13.98
C SER A 173 -33.67 5.48 -14.89
N LEU A 174 -32.36 5.54 -15.08
CA LEU A 174 -31.71 6.56 -15.88
C LEU A 174 -30.68 5.95 -16.86
N ASP A 175 -30.72 6.45 -18.09
CA ASP A 175 -29.77 6.14 -19.15
C ASP A 175 -29.10 7.45 -19.58
N GLY A 176 -27.85 7.60 -19.24
CA GLY A 176 -27.03 8.77 -19.58
C GLY A 176 -26.09 8.48 -20.74
N ASN A 177 -26.21 9.23 -21.82
CA ASN A 177 -25.34 9.15 -22.97
C ASN A 177 -24.54 10.45 -23.12
N PRO A 178 -23.21 10.36 -23.33
CA PRO A 178 -22.40 11.56 -23.54
C PRO A 178 -22.81 12.27 -24.83
N LYS A 179 -23.06 13.58 -24.72
CA LYS A 179 -23.41 14.43 -25.87
C LYS A 179 -22.11 14.86 -26.55
N ALA A 180 -22.00 14.59 -27.87
CA ALA A 180 -20.86 15.06 -28.66
C ALA A 180 -20.88 16.59 -28.72
N GLU A 181 -19.82 17.27 -28.28
CA GLU A 181 -19.69 18.71 -28.55
C GLU A 181 -19.52 18.93 -30.04
N GLN A 182 -20.47 19.57 -30.66
CA GLN A 182 -20.30 20.12 -32.01
C GLN A 182 -19.33 21.30 -31.93
N LYS A 183 -18.03 21.06 -32.09
CA LYS A 183 -17.11 22.13 -32.48
C LYS A 183 -17.48 22.55 -33.90
N SER A 184 -18.10 23.71 -34.02
CA SER A 184 -18.32 24.39 -35.28
C SER A 184 -16.96 24.74 -35.93
N HIS A 185 -16.41 23.82 -36.71
CA HIS A 185 -15.42 24.11 -37.73
C HIS A 185 -15.99 23.62 -39.07
N GLU A 186 -16.31 24.62 -39.90
CA GLU A 186 -16.63 24.39 -41.30
C GLU A 186 -15.56 23.58 -41.99
N GLY A 187 -15.94 22.48 -42.61
CA GLY A 187 -15.17 21.79 -43.64
C GLY A 187 -14.61 20.44 -43.26
N LYS A 188 -15.36 19.42 -43.49
CA LYS A 188 -15.10 18.13 -44.16
C LYS A 188 -15.89 16.99 -43.54
N THR A 189 -16.72 16.41 -44.41
CA THR A 189 -17.42 15.12 -44.23
C THR A 189 -16.48 14.05 -43.67
N GLY A 190 -16.87 13.44 -42.54
CA GLY A 190 -16.19 12.27 -42.02
C GLY A 190 -16.59 11.95 -40.59
N GLU A 191 -17.39 10.92 -40.44
CA GLU A 191 -17.60 10.09 -39.25
C GLU A 191 -17.88 10.79 -37.90
N SER A 192 -19.11 10.66 -37.48
CA SER A 192 -19.59 10.98 -36.14
C SER A 192 -18.79 10.21 -35.09
N LYS A 193 -17.76 10.83 -34.48
CA LYS A 193 -17.14 10.30 -33.28
C LYS A 193 -18.13 10.45 -32.15
N THR A 194 -18.65 9.34 -31.65
CA THR A 194 -19.32 9.21 -30.34
C THR A 194 -18.48 9.96 -29.31
N GLY A 195 -19.15 10.81 -28.49
CA GLY A 195 -18.50 11.63 -27.48
C GLY A 195 -17.62 10.80 -26.54
N GLU A 196 -16.50 11.34 -26.12
CA GLU A 196 -15.57 10.70 -25.18
C GLU A 196 -16.22 10.56 -23.80
N GLY A 197 -16.91 9.46 -23.56
CA GLY A 197 -17.55 9.08 -22.29
C GLY A 197 -18.21 7.72 -22.44
N GLN A 198 -18.21 6.95 -21.35
CA GLN A 198 -18.98 5.69 -21.32
C GLN A 198 -20.43 6.00 -20.98
N PRO A 199 -21.43 5.34 -21.64
CA PRO A 199 -22.81 5.43 -21.24
C PRO A 199 -22.99 5.04 -19.77
N VAL A 200 -23.86 5.74 -19.07
CA VAL A 200 -24.21 5.47 -17.67
C VAL A 200 -25.62 4.89 -17.65
N HIS A 201 -25.75 3.67 -17.20
CA HIS A 201 -27.04 3.02 -16.97
C HIS A 201 -27.18 2.72 -15.48
N MET A 202 -28.26 3.17 -14.88
CA MET A 202 -28.58 2.94 -13.48
C MET A 202 -30.08 2.63 -13.35
N ASP A 203 -30.37 1.49 -12.74
CA ASP A 203 -31.72 1.11 -12.33
C ASP A 203 -31.94 1.47 -10.86
N GLU A 204 -33.16 1.87 -10.52
CA GLU A 204 -33.63 2.12 -9.14
C GLU A 204 -32.80 3.15 -8.33
N VAL A 205 -32.45 4.26 -8.97
CA VAL A 205 -31.79 5.38 -8.30
C VAL A 205 -32.80 6.26 -7.59
N LEU A 206 -32.52 6.68 -6.37
CA LEU A 206 -33.31 7.68 -5.64
C LEU A 206 -32.73 9.07 -5.89
N VAL A 207 -33.53 9.94 -6.47
CA VAL A 207 -33.20 11.35 -6.76
C VAL A 207 -34.07 12.24 -5.89
N GLU A 208 -33.48 13.02 -4.99
CA GLU A 208 -34.17 14.01 -4.17
C GLU A 208 -34.53 15.25 -5.01
N ILE A 209 -35.78 15.63 -5.05
CA ILE A 209 -36.22 16.84 -5.77
C ILE A 209 -35.93 18.08 -4.94
N ALA A 210 -35.19 19.03 -5.48
CA ALA A 210 -34.65 20.20 -4.80
C ALA A 210 -33.66 19.89 -3.66
N GLY A 211 -33.07 18.69 -3.66
CA GLY A 211 -32.01 18.30 -2.72
C GLY A 211 -30.70 19.06 -2.95
N LYS A 212 -29.93 19.31 -1.89
CA LYS A 212 -28.65 20.04 -1.96
C LYS A 212 -27.63 19.41 -2.90
N ASN A 213 -27.69 18.08 -3.05
CA ASN A 213 -26.74 17.31 -3.86
C ASN A 213 -27.34 16.91 -5.23
N THR A 214 -28.53 17.36 -5.55
CA THR A 214 -29.18 17.07 -6.82
C THR A 214 -28.92 18.21 -7.81
N MET A 215 -28.47 17.85 -9.02
CA MET A 215 -28.25 18.82 -10.07
C MET A 215 -29.56 19.53 -10.41
N PRO A 216 -29.57 20.88 -10.61
CA PRO A 216 -30.76 21.65 -10.85
C PRO A 216 -31.60 21.12 -12.01
N GLU A 217 -30.98 20.63 -13.07
CA GLU A 217 -31.63 20.09 -14.26
C GLU A 217 -32.52 18.88 -13.91
N PHE A 218 -32.10 18.01 -13.00
CA PHE A 218 -32.94 16.90 -12.53
C PHE A 218 -34.17 17.42 -11.79
N THR A 219 -33.98 18.41 -10.93
CA THR A 219 -35.12 19.04 -10.22
C THR A 219 -36.10 19.67 -11.16
N GLU A 220 -35.63 20.46 -12.13
CA GLU A 220 -36.50 21.19 -13.08
C GLU A 220 -37.33 20.25 -13.96
N HIS A 221 -36.72 19.18 -14.45
CA HIS A 221 -37.38 18.27 -15.39
C HIS A 221 -38.20 17.17 -14.70
N LEU A 222 -37.90 16.82 -13.45
CA LEU A 222 -38.63 15.78 -12.71
C LEU A 222 -39.76 16.36 -11.83
N ARG A 223 -39.68 17.63 -11.44
CA ARG A 223 -40.76 18.28 -10.67
C ARG A 223 -42.09 18.17 -11.42
N GLY A 224 -43.13 17.73 -10.71
CA GLY A 224 -44.48 17.61 -11.29
C GLY A 224 -44.70 16.38 -12.16
N THR A 225 -43.72 15.49 -12.29
CA THR A 225 -43.92 14.21 -13.00
C THR A 225 -44.59 13.18 -12.10
N SER A 226 -45.19 12.17 -12.72
CA SER A 226 -45.88 11.06 -12.06
C SER A 226 -45.21 9.73 -12.38
N PRO A 227 -45.42 8.66 -11.58
CA PRO A 227 -44.94 7.33 -11.90
C PRO A 227 -45.38 6.88 -13.30
N GLY A 228 -44.40 6.40 -14.09
CA GLY A 228 -44.57 6.04 -15.49
C GLY A 228 -44.14 7.11 -16.49
N ASP A 229 -43.93 8.36 -16.06
CA ASP A 229 -43.46 9.42 -16.93
C ASP A 229 -41.99 9.22 -17.32
N GLU A 230 -41.73 9.58 -18.58
CA GLU A 230 -40.33 9.57 -19.10
C GLU A 230 -39.95 11.00 -19.51
N ARG A 231 -38.74 11.40 -19.17
CA ARG A 231 -38.15 12.71 -19.50
C ARG A 231 -36.77 12.53 -20.08
N THR A 232 -36.48 13.35 -21.11
CA THR A 232 -35.11 13.40 -21.66
C THR A 232 -34.62 14.83 -21.60
N PHE A 233 -33.45 15.02 -20.98
CA PHE A 233 -32.87 16.35 -20.80
C PHE A 233 -31.34 16.25 -20.74
N ASP A 234 -30.69 17.38 -20.96
CA ASP A 234 -29.22 17.48 -20.91
C ASP A 234 -28.78 17.98 -19.54
N VAL A 235 -27.72 17.40 -19.03
CA VAL A 235 -27.04 17.81 -17.78
C VAL A 235 -25.62 18.17 -18.11
N ARG A 236 -25.18 19.36 -17.74
CA ARG A 236 -23.80 19.80 -17.91
C ARG A 236 -23.07 19.74 -16.57
N TYR A 237 -22.07 18.89 -16.49
CA TYR A 237 -21.25 18.76 -15.30
C TYR A 237 -20.16 19.84 -15.27
N PRO A 238 -19.95 20.50 -14.11
CA PRO A 238 -18.82 21.41 -13.89
C PRO A 238 -17.47 20.72 -14.06
N GLU A 239 -16.40 21.48 -14.33
CA GLU A 239 -15.05 20.95 -14.48
C GLU A 239 -14.47 20.41 -13.17
N ASP A 240 -14.95 20.90 -12.04
CA ASP A 240 -14.56 20.51 -10.67
C ASP A 240 -15.35 19.31 -10.11
N THR A 241 -16.22 18.69 -10.94
CA THR A 241 -16.95 17.48 -10.55
C THR A 241 -15.99 16.38 -10.10
N GLN A 242 -16.25 15.76 -8.94
CA GLN A 242 -15.41 14.71 -8.36
C GLN A 242 -15.22 13.50 -9.29
N ASP A 243 -16.27 13.12 -10.04
CA ASP A 243 -16.15 12.05 -11.04
C ASP A 243 -15.55 12.61 -12.34
N LYS A 244 -14.25 12.33 -12.54
CA LYS A 244 -13.49 12.73 -13.73
C LYS A 244 -14.08 12.23 -15.06
N ARG A 245 -14.97 11.23 -15.02
CA ARG A 245 -15.66 10.71 -16.22
C ARG A 245 -16.74 11.68 -16.68
N LEU A 246 -17.33 12.45 -15.75
CA LEU A 246 -18.42 13.39 -15.98
C LEU A 246 -17.91 14.84 -16.07
N ALA A 247 -16.80 15.17 -15.38
CA ALA A 247 -16.27 16.53 -15.28
C ALA A 247 -16.13 17.24 -16.64
N GLY A 248 -16.71 18.44 -16.75
CA GLY A 248 -16.67 19.29 -17.94
C GLY A 248 -17.53 18.80 -19.12
N LYS A 249 -18.27 17.70 -18.99
CA LYS A 249 -19.01 17.08 -20.09
C LYS A 249 -20.51 17.32 -19.96
N THR A 250 -21.20 17.24 -21.10
CA THR A 250 -22.65 17.24 -21.17
C THR A 250 -23.15 15.82 -21.45
N PHE A 251 -24.10 15.37 -20.66
CA PHE A 251 -24.77 14.09 -20.84
C PHE A 251 -26.27 14.33 -21.14
N THR A 252 -26.80 13.58 -22.06
CA THR A 252 -28.26 13.50 -22.29
C THR A 252 -28.79 12.32 -21.49
N TYR A 253 -29.65 12.58 -20.53
CA TYR A 253 -30.27 11.56 -19.69
C TYR A 253 -31.69 11.29 -20.17
N ALA A 254 -32.01 10.02 -20.39
CA ALA A 254 -33.38 9.52 -20.47
C ALA A 254 -33.73 8.96 -19.08
N VAL A 255 -34.70 9.57 -18.41
CA VAL A 255 -35.09 9.25 -17.03
C VAL A 255 -36.55 8.81 -17.02
N LYS A 256 -36.79 7.62 -16.45
CA LYS A 256 -38.15 7.10 -16.25
C LYS A 256 -38.46 7.06 -14.76
N VAL A 257 -39.51 7.73 -14.35
CA VAL A 257 -39.97 7.73 -12.96
C VAL A 257 -40.76 6.44 -12.69
N GLN A 258 -40.25 5.65 -11.73
CA GLN A 258 -40.86 4.37 -11.35
C GLN A 258 -41.82 4.53 -10.16
N ALA A 259 -41.38 5.28 -9.13
CA ALA A 259 -42.16 5.53 -7.93
C ALA A 259 -41.80 6.87 -7.29
N ILE A 260 -42.70 7.41 -6.53
CA ILE A 260 -42.47 8.57 -5.66
C ILE A 260 -42.33 8.05 -4.24
N LYS A 261 -41.30 8.51 -3.54
CA LYS A 261 -41.07 8.17 -2.12
C LYS A 261 -40.90 9.43 -1.30
N GLN A 262 -41.42 9.41 -0.12
CA GLN A 262 -41.24 10.48 0.87
C GLN A 262 -40.28 9.98 1.94
N LYS A 263 -39.21 10.76 2.22
CA LYS A 263 -38.27 10.49 3.30
C LYS A 263 -38.99 10.74 4.64
N SER A 264 -39.07 9.70 5.43
CA SER A 264 -39.57 9.78 6.80
C SER A 264 -38.39 9.54 7.78
N LEU A 265 -38.13 10.54 8.59
CA LEU A 265 -37.09 10.45 9.61
C LEU A 265 -37.70 9.86 10.90
N PRO A 266 -37.08 8.83 11.49
CA PRO A 266 -37.55 8.31 12.78
C PRO A 266 -37.46 9.38 13.86
N GLU A 267 -38.35 9.34 14.84
CA GLU A 267 -38.24 10.19 16.03
C GLU A 267 -37.11 9.73 16.93
N LEU A 268 -36.35 10.68 17.49
CA LEU A 268 -35.27 10.39 18.43
C LEU A 268 -35.88 10.04 19.82
N ASN A 269 -36.42 8.83 19.90
CA ASN A 269 -37.04 8.29 21.12
C ASN A 269 -36.45 6.92 21.46
N ASP A 270 -36.89 6.34 22.59
CA ASP A 270 -36.39 5.04 23.07
C ASP A 270 -36.74 3.86 22.13
N GLU A 271 -37.75 4.01 21.27
CA GLU A 271 -38.06 3.01 20.25
C GLU A 271 -36.99 3.03 19.14
N PHE A 272 -36.54 4.20 18.77
CA PHE A 272 -35.41 4.34 17.83
C PHE A 272 -34.10 3.80 18.42
N ALA A 273 -33.85 4.06 19.72
CA ALA A 273 -32.67 3.51 20.37
C ALA A 273 -32.65 1.97 20.31
N LYS A 274 -33.79 1.30 20.53
CA LYS A 274 -33.89 -0.16 20.41
C LYS A 274 -33.69 -0.68 18.95
N GLN A 275 -33.99 0.12 17.95
CA GLN A 275 -33.74 -0.25 16.55
C GLN A 275 -32.26 -0.17 16.17
N LEU A 276 -31.48 0.67 16.87
CA LEU A 276 -30.04 0.84 16.63
C LEU A 276 -29.18 -0.30 17.16
N GLY A 277 -29.71 -1.15 18.05
CA GLY A 277 -28.99 -2.28 18.61
C GLY A 277 -29.34 -2.57 20.07
N GLU A 278 -28.34 -2.78 20.92
CA GLU A 278 -28.55 -3.16 22.34
C GLU A 278 -28.90 -2.00 23.28
N PHE A 279 -29.25 -0.83 22.73
CA PHE A 279 -29.61 0.34 23.54
C PHE A 279 -31.06 0.26 24.01
N GLN A 280 -31.30 0.75 25.22
CA GLN A 280 -32.66 0.80 25.82
C GLN A 280 -33.28 2.20 25.77
N THR A 281 -32.47 3.23 25.89
CA THR A 281 -32.87 4.63 25.90
C THR A 281 -32.04 5.49 24.94
N MET A 282 -32.60 6.67 24.57
CA MET A 282 -31.83 7.64 23.79
C MET A 282 -30.62 8.20 24.53
N ASP A 283 -30.68 8.22 25.89
CA ASP A 283 -29.53 8.64 26.70
C ASP A 283 -28.37 7.65 26.58
N ASP A 284 -28.65 6.32 26.47
CA ASP A 284 -27.62 5.32 26.20
C ASP A 284 -26.96 5.55 24.83
N VAL A 285 -27.74 5.87 23.80
CA VAL A 285 -27.23 6.19 22.46
C VAL A 285 -26.36 7.44 22.50
N ARG A 286 -26.81 8.52 23.15
CA ARG A 286 -26.04 9.76 23.32
C ARG A 286 -24.71 9.53 23.99
N LYS A 287 -24.73 8.73 25.07
CA LYS A 287 -23.51 8.37 25.78
C LYS A 287 -22.56 7.56 24.89
N ALA A 288 -23.05 6.55 24.19
CA ALA A 288 -22.25 5.74 23.29
C ALA A 288 -21.67 6.55 22.12
N VAL A 289 -22.46 7.45 21.53
CA VAL A 289 -21.99 8.36 20.47
C VAL A 289 -20.88 9.27 20.99
N ARG A 290 -21.05 9.85 22.19
CA ARG A 290 -20.03 10.69 22.81
C ARG A 290 -18.75 9.92 23.07
N GLU A 291 -18.83 8.75 23.71
CA GLU A 291 -17.68 7.89 24.01
C GLU A 291 -16.95 7.47 22.72
N GLN A 292 -17.71 7.18 21.66
CA GLN A 292 -17.14 6.85 20.36
C GLN A 292 -16.39 8.05 19.76
N MET A 293 -16.99 9.24 19.76
CA MET A 293 -16.36 10.46 19.24
C MET A 293 -15.13 10.86 20.05
N GLU A 294 -15.18 10.74 21.38
CA GLU A 294 -14.03 10.98 22.25
C GLU A 294 -12.89 10.01 21.94
N SER A 295 -13.22 8.72 21.76
CA SER A 295 -12.24 7.69 21.40
C SER A 295 -11.63 7.95 20.03
N GLU A 296 -12.44 8.29 19.01
CA GLU A 296 -11.95 8.61 17.66
C GLU A 296 -11.05 9.84 17.67
N ARG A 297 -11.48 10.96 18.28
CA ARG A 297 -10.67 12.17 18.40
C ARG A 297 -9.37 11.93 19.18
N LYS A 298 -9.43 11.08 20.22
CA LYS A 298 -8.24 10.68 20.98
C LYS A 298 -7.26 9.92 20.10
N HIS A 299 -7.73 8.95 19.35
CA HIS A 299 -6.89 8.20 18.41
C HIS A 299 -6.28 9.09 17.33
N GLU A 300 -7.07 9.98 16.73
CA GLU A 300 -6.58 10.92 15.73
C GLU A 300 -5.52 11.87 16.30
N ALA A 301 -5.77 12.39 17.50
CA ALA A 301 -4.85 13.27 18.19
C ALA A 301 -3.52 12.57 18.57
N GLU A 302 -3.62 11.34 19.09
CA GLU A 302 -2.45 10.51 19.36
C GLU A 302 -1.64 10.20 18.09
N HIS A 303 -2.32 9.84 17.01
CA HIS A 303 -1.65 9.62 15.72
C HIS A 303 -0.94 10.88 15.21
N ALA A 304 -1.63 12.00 15.19
CA ALA A 304 -1.05 13.27 14.75
C ALA A 304 0.14 13.70 15.63
N ALA A 305 0.07 13.45 16.94
CA ALA A 305 1.17 13.73 17.86
C ALA A 305 2.37 12.79 17.61
N LYS A 306 2.12 11.50 17.42
CA LYS A 306 3.15 10.50 17.08
C LYS A 306 3.83 10.82 15.74
N ASP A 307 3.07 11.22 14.72
CA ASP A 307 3.62 11.63 13.43
C ASP A 307 4.53 12.86 13.55
N LYS A 308 4.14 13.84 14.36
CA LYS A 308 4.99 15.02 14.67
C LYS A 308 6.27 14.62 15.39
N LEU A 309 6.20 13.73 16.38
CA LEU A 309 7.39 13.22 17.08
C LEU A 309 8.35 12.53 16.14
N VAL A 310 7.84 11.70 15.22
CA VAL A 310 8.67 11.03 14.20
C VAL A 310 9.31 12.05 13.27
N ALA A 311 8.55 13.03 12.80
CA ALA A 311 9.08 14.08 11.93
C ALA A 311 10.19 14.90 12.62
N GLU A 312 10.00 15.27 13.89
CA GLU A 312 11.00 15.97 14.68
C GLU A 312 12.23 15.10 14.95
N LEU A 313 12.04 13.81 15.26
CA LEU A 313 13.13 12.85 15.44
C LEU A 313 13.99 12.72 14.18
N ILE A 314 13.38 12.65 12.99
CA ILE A 314 14.06 12.61 11.70
C ILE A 314 14.81 13.94 11.44
N GLN A 315 14.18 15.06 11.73
CA GLN A 315 14.81 16.38 11.52
C GLN A 315 16.05 16.60 12.38
N ARG A 316 16.05 16.08 13.61
CA ARG A 316 17.21 16.15 14.53
C ARG A 316 18.33 15.19 14.16
N ASN A 317 18.00 14.08 13.46
CA ASN A 317 18.91 12.99 13.16
C ASN A 317 18.93 12.74 11.64
N ASP A 318 19.60 13.63 10.90
CA ASP A 318 19.72 13.45 9.44
C ASP A 318 20.90 12.53 9.09
N PHE A 319 20.64 11.54 8.24
CA PHE A 319 21.63 10.60 7.72
C PHE A 319 21.24 10.10 6.33
N GLU A 320 22.24 9.63 5.60
CA GLU A 320 22.05 9.05 4.27
C GLU A 320 21.43 7.65 4.37
N VAL A 321 20.32 7.42 3.66
CA VAL A 321 19.64 6.12 3.63
C VAL A 321 20.12 5.34 2.40
N PRO A 322 20.46 4.04 2.54
CA PRO A 322 20.81 3.19 1.40
C PRO A 322 19.68 3.14 0.36
N ASP A 323 20.03 3.29 -0.91
CA ASP A 323 19.06 3.28 -2.03
C ASP A 323 18.28 1.96 -2.08
N SER A 324 18.90 0.83 -1.74
CA SER A 324 18.24 -0.48 -1.69
C SER A 324 17.07 -0.53 -0.72
N LEU A 325 17.20 0.10 0.45
CA LEU A 325 16.12 0.16 1.44
C LEU A 325 14.98 1.09 0.97
N ILE A 326 15.35 2.20 0.32
CA ILE A 326 14.35 3.12 -0.27
C ILE A 326 13.54 2.38 -1.34
N GLU A 327 14.21 1.69 -2.27
CA GLU A 327 13.54 0.94 -3.33
C GLU A 327 12.65 -0.18 -2.77
N GLN A 328 13.12 -0.91 -1.75
CA GLN A 328 12.30 -1.91 -1.07
C GLN A 328 11.05 -1.30 -0.43
N GLN A 329 11.18 -0.14 0.21
CA GLN A 329 10.04 0.55 0.82
C GLN A 329 9.06 1.07 -0.24
N ILE A 330 9.55 1.57 -1.38
CA ILE A 330 8.71 1.96 -2.51
C ILE A 330 7.87 0.78 -3.00
N GLU A 331 8.48 -0.41 -3.17
CA GLU A 331 7.74 -1.63 -3.56
C GLU A 331 6.63 -1.97 -2.57
N ILE A 332 6.93 -1.95 -1.27
CA ILE A 332 5.95 -2.23 -0.21
C ILE A 332 4.78 -1.24 -0.28
N ARG A 333 5.06 0.06 -0.48
CA ARG A 333 4.04 1.10 -0.59
C ARG A 333 3.18 0.92 -1.83
N LEU A 334 3.81 0.65 -2.97
CA LEU A 334 3.09 0.40 -4.24
C LEU A 334 2.18 -0.82 -4.13
N GLU A 335 2.70 -1.92 -3.59
CA GLU A 335 1.91 -3.15 -3.41
C GLU A 335 0.69 -2.90 -2.51
N ARG A 336 0.87 -2.16 -1.41
CA ARG A 336 -0.23 -1.76 -0.52
C ARG A 336 -1.25 -0.88 -1.25
N GLY A 337 -0.79 0.13 -2.00
CA GLY A 337 -1.64 1.02 -2.79
C GLY A 337 -2.45 0.26 -3.85
N LEU A 338 -1.81 -0.65 -4.59
CA LEU A 338 -2.47 -1.46 -5.60
C LEU A 338 -3.51 -2.41 -4.99
N ARG A 339 -3.22 -3.01 -3.82
CA ARG A 339 -4.21 -3.83 -3.09
C ARG A 339 -5.42 -3.01 -2.63
N ALA A 340 -5.20 -1.78 -2.14
CA ALA A 340 -6.28 -0.89 -1.75
C ALA A 340 -7.17 -0.51 -2.94
N LEU A 341 -6.57 -0.19 -4.10
CA LEU A 341 -7.30 0.08 -5.34
C LEU A 341 -8.08 -1.14 -5.84
N ALA A 342 -7.50 -2.33 -5.74
CA ALA A 342 -8.21 -3.57 -6.07
C ALA A 342 -9.42 -3.82 -5.15
N ALA A 343 -9.29 -3.53 -3.86
CA ALA A 343 -10.39 -3.62 -2.89
C ALA A 343 -11.52 -2.61 -3.18
N GLN A 344 -11.20 -1.48 -3.81
CA GLN A 344 -12.16 -0.47 -4.29
C GLN A 344 -12.79 -0.83 -5.65
N GLY A 345 -12.47 -2.02 -6.20
CA GLY A 345 -13.08 -2.52 -7.43
C GLY A 345 -12.32 -2.19 -8.72
N LEU A 346 -11.10 -1.64 -8.66
CA LEU A 346 -10.29 -1.48 -9.86
C LEU A 346 -9.86 -2.85 -10.40
N THR A 347 -10.07 -3.03 -11.71
CA THR A 347 -9.72 -4.28 -12.40
C THR A 347 -8.21 -4.38 -12.67
N ALA A 348 -7.71 -5.60 -12.82
CA ALA A 348 -6.30 -5.83 -13.18
C ALA A 348 -5.90 -5.16 -14.53
N GLU A 349 -6.84 -5.01 -15.46
CA GLU A 349 -6.59 -4.33 -16.74
C GLU A 349 -6.42 -2.81 -16.57
N GLN A 350 -7.21 -2.21 -15.68
CA GLN A 350 -7.08 -0.78 -15.34
C GLN A 350 -5.75 -0.53 -14.62
N MET A 351 -5.36 -1.40 -13.68
CA MET A 351 -4.07 -1.31 -12.98
C MET A 351 -2.88 -1.46 -13.92
N LYS A 352 -2.94 -2.32 -14.94
CA LYS A 352 -1.87 -2.45 -15.96
C LYS A 352 -1.67 -1.19 -16.82
N LYS A 353 -2.69 -0.34 -16.94
CA LYS A 353 -2.61 0.94 -17.69
C LYS A 353 -2.05 2.09 -16.85
N MET A 354 -1.79 1.87 -15.56
CA MET A 354 -1.23 2.90 -14.69
C MET A 354 0.26 3.14 -15.01
N ASP A 355 0.68 4.39 -14.93
CA ASP A 355 2.08 4.78 -15.07
C ASP A 355 2.85 4.43 -13.78
N LEU A 356 3.25 3.16 -13.66
CA LEU A 356 4.01 2.67 -12.49
C LEU A 356 5.32 3.43 -12.25
N PRO A 357 6.14 3.78 -13.28
CA PRO A 357 7.33 4.61 -13.09
C PRO A 357 7.04 5.94 -12.42
N ARG A 358 5.98 6.63 -12.84
CA ARG A 358 5.57 7.91 -12.23
C ARG A 358 5.07 7.73 -10.79
N LEU A 359 4.32 6.66 -10.53
CA LEU A 359 3.87 6.33 -9.18
C LEU A 359 5.05 6.03 -8.26
N ARG A 360 6.05 5.25 -8.73
CA ARG A 360 7.30 4.99 -7.99
C ARG A 360 8.02 6.28 -7.63
N ALA A 361 8.24 7.14 -8.61
CA ALA A 361 8.92 8.43 -8.39
C ALA A 361 8.19 9.28 -7.33
N GLY A 362 6.86 9.31 -7.36
CA GLY A 362 6.05 10.02 -6.37
C GLY A 362 6.08 9.43 -4.96
N GLN A 363 6.51 8.17 -4.79
CA GLN A 363 6.61 7.53 -3.47
C GLN A 363 7.99 7.69 -2.82
N ARG A 364 9.01 8.16 -3.54
CA ARG A 364 10.40 8.15 -3.07
C ARG A 364 10.61 8.97 -1.80
N GLU A 365 10.09 10.19 -1.74
CA GLU A 365 10.24 11.07 -0.59
C GLU A 365 9.65 10.46 0.68
N GLN A 366 8.43 9.95 0.57
CA GLN A 366 7.76 9.29 1.68
C GLN A 366 8.44 7.97 2.07
N ALA A 367 9.00 7.23 1.11
CA ALA A 367 9.76 6.03 1.39
C ALA A 367 11.05 6.32 2.17
N VAL A 368 11.75 7.41 1.83
CA VAL A 368 12.91 7.88 2.59
C VAL A 368 12.51 8.21 4.03
N HIS A 369 11.40 8.93 4.20
CA HIS A 369 10.86 9.26 5.52
C HIS A 369 10.53 7.99 6.33
N ASP A 370 9.82 7.03 5.74
CA ASP A 370 9.43 5.79 6.40
C ASP A 370 10.66 4.97 6.84
N VAL A 371 11.69 4.86 5.97
CA VAL A 371 12.92 4.13 6.30
C VAL A 371 13.69 4.83 7.40
N LYS A 372 13.85 6.18 7.35
CA LYS A 372 14.47 6.95 8.43
C LYS A 372 13.75 6.74 9.75
N ALA A 373 12.43 6.84 9.76
CA ALA A 373 11.60 6.59 10.93
C ALA A 373 11.85 5.20 11.52
N ALA A 374 11.81 4.16 10.69
CA ALA A 374 11.99 2.79 11.13
C ALA A 374 13.38 2.56 11.76
N LEU A 375 14.45 3.07 11.12
CA LEU A 375 15.82 2.93 11.62
C LEU A 375 16.05 3.71 12.93
N LEU A 376 15.51 4.92 13.05
CA LEU A 376 15.60 5.72 14.27
C LEU A 376 14.83 5.08 15.43
N LEU A 377 13.61 4.61 15.19
CA LEU A 377 12.82 3.90 16.20
C LEU A 377 13.52 2.60 16.64
N GLU A 378 14.13 1.87 15.71
CA GLU A 378 14.91 0.69 16.04
C GLU A 378 16.12 1.03 16.93
N LYS A 379 16.77 2.16 16.64
CA LYS A 379 17.90 2.64 17.43
C LYS A 379 17.45 3.06 18.85
N VAL A 380 16.34 3.80 18.96
CA VAL A 380 15.72 4.15 20.25
C VAL A 380 15.34 2.89 21.03
N ALA A 381 14.73 1.90 20.37
CA ALA A 381 14.37 0.64 20.99
C ALA A 381 15.58 -0.11 21.59
N ALA A 382 16.72 -0.06 20.89
CA ALA A 382 17.96 -0.65 21.36
C ALA A 382 18.54 0.09 22.58
N GLU A 383 18.56 1.44 22.55
CA GLU A 383 19.05 2.27 23.66
C GLU A 383 18.19 2.12 24.92
N GLU A 384 16.86 2.05 24.77
CA GLU A 384 15.90 1.92 25.87
C GLU A 384 15.55 0.46 26.19
N ASN A 385 16.24 -0.52 25.55
CA ASN A 385 16.02 -1.95 25.72
C ASN A 385 14.57 -2.41 25.58
N ILE A 386 13.86 -1.82 24.59
CA ILE A 386 12.44 -2.15 24.32
C ILE A 386 12.38 -3.47 23.54
N GLN A 387 11.78 -4.47 24.14
CA GLN A 387 11.65 -5.82 23.56
C GLN A 387 10.17 -6.18 23.39
N VAL A 388 9.91 -7.11 22.48
CA VAL A 388 8.59 -7.69 22.24
C VAL A 388 8.50 -9.02 22.95
N GLY A 389 7.58 -9.13 23.89
CA GLY A 389 7.29 -10.38 24.58
C GLY A 389 6.54 -11.38 23.69
N ASP A 390 6.68 -12.67 24.00
CA ASP A 390 5.99 -13.71 23.21
C ASP A 390 4.46 -13.60 23.30
N GLU A 391 3.92 -13.18 24.45
CA GLU A 391 2.48 -12.97 24.59
C GLU A 391 1.93 -11.81 23.73
N GLU A 392 2.72 -10.75 23.54
CA GLU A 392 2.36 -9.62 22.68
C GLU A 392 2.39 -10.05 21.22
N PHE A 393 3.41 -10.81 20.87
CA PHE A 393 3.57 -11.37 19.54
C PHE A 393 2.43 -12.35 19.20
N ASP A 394 2.07 -13.22 20.12
CA ASP A 394 0.98 -14.19 19.91
C ASP A 394 -0.39 -13.50 19.79
N ARG A 395 -0.66 -12.45 20.58
CA ARG A 395 -1.86 -11.62 20.43
C ARG A 395 -1.97 -10.97 19.04
N GLU A 396 -0.87 -10.48 18.52
CA GLU A 396 -0.86 -9.89 17.17
C GLU A 396 -1.09 -10.95 16.07
N LEU A 397 -0.51 -12.15 16.24
CA LEU A 397 -0.78 -13.27 15.34
C LEU A 397 -2.25 -13.69 15.38
N GLU A 398 -2.89 -13.70 16.54
CA GLU A 398 -4.32 -13.99 16.67
C GLU A 398 -5.18 -12.92 16.00
N ALA A 399 -4.83 -11.63 16.14
CA ALA A 399 -5.52 -10.55 15.47
C ALA A 399 -5.44 -10.69 13.93
N LEU A 400 -4.26 -10.99 13.40
CA LEU A 400 -4.04 -11.25 11.98
C LEU A 400 -4.82 -12.50 11.49
N ALA A 401 -4.88 -13.54 12.32
CA ALA A 401 -5.62 -14.76 12.02
C ALA A 401 -7.13 -14.49 11.92
N LYS A 402 -7.69 -13.73 12.86
CA LYS A 402 -9.10 -13.28 12.84
C LYS A 402 -9.41 -12.44 11.60
N GLN A 403 -8.55 -11.47 11.29
CA GLN A 403 -8.73 -10.60 10.13
C GLN A 403 -8.67 -11.36 8.80
N SER A 404 -7.76 -12.36 8.71
CA SER A 404 -7.59 -13.18 7.50
C SER A 404 -8.52 -14.39 7.44
N LYS A 405 -9.38 -14.61 8.45
CA LYS A 405 -10.25 -15.78 8.61
C LYS A 405 -9.47 -17.11 8.51
N GLN A 406 -8.28 -17.16 9.11
CA GLN A 406 -7.38 -18.32 9.16
C GLN A 406 -7.09 -18.69 10.62
N THR A 407 -6.49 -19.87 10.84
CA THR A 407 -6.00 -20.23 12.19
C THR A 407 -4.65 -19.58 12.46
N SER A 408 -4.32 -19.35 13.73
CA SER A 408 -3.04 -18.74 14.14
C SER A 408 -1.85 -19.60 13.70
N GLU A 409 -1.99 -20.94 13.71
CA GLU A 409 -0.95 -21.85 13.24
C GLU A 409 -0.72 -21.72 11.73
N ALA A 410 -1.79 -21.59 10.92
CA ALA A 410 -1.67 -21.41 9.48
C ALA A 410 -0.98 -20.10 9.13
N VAL A 411 -1.33 -19.01 9.83
CA VAL A 411 -0.69 -17.70 9.67
C VAL A 411 0.78 -17.77 10.08
N ARG A 412 1.10 -18.39 11.22
CA ARG A 412 2.47 -18.57 11.71
C ARG A 412 3.31 -19.38 10.71
N ALA A 413 2.80 -20.52 10.20
CA ALA A 413 3.49 -21.37 9.22
C ALA A 413 3.78 -20.62 7.91
N ARG A 414 2.82 -19.82 7.42
CA ARG A 414 3.01 -18.98 6.24
C ARG A 414 4.11 -17.93 6.48
N LEU A 415 4.01 -17.19 7.59
CA LEU A 415 4.98 -16.14 7.93
C LEU A 415 6.38 -16.70 8.20
N THR A 416 6.49 -17.91 8.77
CA THR A 416 7.80 -18.60 8.94
C THR A 416 8.45 -18.86 7.58
N ARG A 417 7.68 -19.39 6.62
CA ARG A 417 8.16 -19.68 5.27
C ARG A 417 8.61 -18.42 4.52
N ASP A 418 7.86 -17.33 4.69
CA ASP A 418 8.05 -16.07 3.95
C ASP A 418 8.99 -15.08 4.69
N GLY A 419 9.59 -15.49 5.83
CA GLY A 419 10.42 -14.62 6.67
C GLY A 419 9.65 -13.44 7.27
N GLY A 420 8.32 -13.56 7.42
CA GLY A 420 7.45 -12.48 7.89
C GLY A 420 7.40 -12.31 9.40
N LEU A 421 7.85 -13.30 10.20
CA LEU A 421 7.78 -13.22 11.66
C LEU A 421 8.63 -12.08 12.21
N ASP A 422 9.84 -11.91 11.71
CA ASP A 422 10.74 -10.84 12.15
C ASP A 422 10.18 -9.46 11.79
N ARG A 423 9.53 -9.34 10.63
CA ARG A 423 8.85 -8.09 10.23
C ARG A 423 7.72 -7.72 11.19
N ILE A 424 6.96 -8.70 11.68
CA ILE A 424 5.90 -8.44 12.67
C ILE A 424 6.53 -8.03 14.00
N ARG A 425 7.57 -8.72 14.48
CA ARG A 425 8.27 -8.34 15.70
C ARG A 425 8.83 -6.91 15.62
N THR A 426 9.46 -6.56 14.50
CA THR A 426 9.97 -5.21 14.28
C THR A 426 8.85 -4.18 14.29
N ARG A 427 7.71 -4.47 13.65
CA ARG A 427 6.55 -3.57 13.67
C ARG A 427 6.04 -3.33 15.10
N ILE A 428 5.82 -4.40 15.87
CA ILE A 428 5.36 -4.29 17.28
C ILE A 428 6.38 -3.49 18.09
N ARG A 429 7.68 -3.76 17.91
CA ARG A 429 8.74 -3.04 18.62
C ARG A 429 8.74 -1.55 18.28
N ASN A 430 8.60 -1.20 17.00
CA ASN A 430 8.56 0.20 16.57
C ASN A 430 7.31 0.92 17.11
N GLU A 431 6.16 0.26 17.15
CA GLU A 431 4.93 0.78 17.73
C GLU A 431 5.10 1.03 19.24
N LYS A 432 5.62 0.06 20.00
CA LYS A 432 5.97 0.24 21.42
C LYS A 432 6.97 1.37 21.66
N THR A 433 7.93 1.52 20.77
CA THR A 433 8.93 2.58 20.88
C THR A 433 8.29 3.95 20.65
N LEU A 434 7.37 4.04 19.70
CA LEU A 434 6.63 5.26 19.43
C LEU A 434 5.69 5.61 20.59
N ASP A 435 5.03 4.61 21.19
CA ASP A 435 4.23 4.78 22.41
C ASP A 435 5.10 5.26 23.58
N PHE A 436 6.28 4.68 23.75
CA PHE A 436 7.24 5.12 24.77
C PHE A 436 7.63 6.58 24.58
N LEU A 437 8.00 6.99 23.35
CA LEU A 437 8.34 8.38 23.03
C LEU A 437 7.15 9.32 23.29
N TYR A 438 5.95 8.92 22.90
CA TYR A 438 4.73 9.69 23.14
C TYR A 438 4.44 9.88 24.64
N HIS A 439 4.59 8.84 25.43
CA HIS A 439 4.39 8.93 26.89
C HIS A 439 5.48 9.73 27.58
N GLN A 440 6.73 9.66 27.12
CA GLN A 440 7.84 10.41 27.69
C GLN A 440 7.80 11.90 27.32
N SER A 441 7.24 12.25 26.16
CA SER A 441 7.17 13.61 25.64
C SER A 441 6.03 14.44 26.26
N ALA A 442 5.27 13.85 27.11
CA ALA A 442 4.07 14.42 27.73
C ALA A 442 4.35 15.31 28.92
#